data_be3f3b30ec6e0e84f3c625d799fc800e
#
_entry.id   be3f3b30ec6e0e84f3c625d799fc800e
#
_cell.length_a   1.000
_cell.length_b   1.000
_cell.length_c   1.000
_cell.angle_alpha   90.00
_cell.angle_beta   90.00
_cell.angle_gamma   90.00
#
_symmetry.space_group_name_H-M   'P 1'
#
loop_
_entity.id
_entity.type
_entity.pdbx_description
1 polymer ?
#
loop_
_entity_poly.entity_id
_entity_poly.type
_entity_poly.pdbx_seq_one_letter_code
_entity_poly.pdbx_strand_id
1 'polypeptide(L)'
;MAAAPHLILQPPEHPEQPLENPRQQQEHPEQLPDPEQQRKQQRDHLGQPLEHQEHLEESPEQRRAADIIHLLSLYRPLIDAFVIDFFTERLWAQLPLAWQPALDSATPQQLAGLLGDRGGPGAAWPLSLLAFAAAARALAFPRDRPWGTPRQSPRLHPLLRRHIKLKKQHEIQRLGKLLRRLSQSTGCQRVVDVGAGQGHLSRFLSFGLGLSVTAVESDSRLAGVAKCFDWELLRELRKTGASGNGGHPRRRPNHPVRPLTPRAPRHVPGRLDPAAPWGEFLLPPDPPGPDPAAQNPLGGPGGSEDGGPVLVTGLHACGDLSPALLRHFARSPAVAAVASVGCCYMKVSTAPQPPGCPPPGYPLSATVAALPGHQLSYRAREAACHAREEYEGRLRSGGARLCTHCYRAALESLIQAADPAKRHLGLQAGRNAHALGFHQYARLGLRLAGLDPSGVPLDSGAVEAMLEQQHKVLAFCTLKQLLAPVVETLVLLDRLLYLRERGFHCALVPLFNPLFSPRNLVLVAARTPLAAVLAEDSEDGDSSEDEDPGG
;
A
#
# COMPACT_ATOMS: atom_id res chain seq x y z
N MET A 1 -42.85 -20.89 -11.74
CA MET A 1 -43.37 -21.98 -10.92
C MET A 1 -42.22 -22.64 -10.25
N ALA A 2 -42.17 -22.56 -8.98
CA ALA A 2 -41.78 -23.36 -7.83
C ALA A 2 -41.08 -22.50 -6.80
N ALA A 3 -41.80 -22.29 -5.71
CA ALA A 3 -41.39 -21.59 -4.49
C ALA A 3 -40.48 -22.50 -3.65
N ALA A 4 -39.49 -21.91 -3.02
CA ALA A 4 -38.71 -22.53 -1.95
C ALA A 4 -39.27 -22.15 -0.58
N PRO A 5 -39.32 -23.05 0.43
CA PRO A 5 -39.96 -22.81 1.70
C PRO A 5 -39.03 -22.13 2.71
N HIS A 6 -39.64 -21.23 3.50
CA HIS A 6 -39.05 -20.64 4.71
C HIS A 6 -38.84 -21.69 5.78
N LEU A 7 -37.63 -21.78 6.30
CA LEU A 7 -37.31 -22.48 7.56
C LEU A 7 -37.14 -21.44 8.68
N ILE A 8 -38.11 -21.44 9.60
CA ILE A 8 -38.05 -20.76 10.89
C ILE A 8 -37.31 -21.68 11.84
N LEU A 9 -36.15 -21.27 12.33
CA LEU A 9 -35.44 -21.97 13.41
C LEU A 9 -35.84 -21.34 14.76
N GLN A 10 -36.46 -22.15 15.62
CA GLN A 10 -36.69 -21.88 17.05
C GLN A 10 -35.38 -22.08 17.84
N PRO A 11 -35.17 -21.36 18.97
CA PRO A 11 -33.99 -21.53 19.81
C PRO A 11 -34.10 -22.81 20.65
N PRO A 12 -32.97 -23.44 21.00
CA PRO A 12 -32.98 -24.65 21.82
C PRO A 12 -33.20 -24.31 23.30
N GLU A 13 -34.08 -25.12 23.92
CA GLU A 13 -34.38 -25.17 25.36
C GLU A 13 -33.17 -25.72 26.14
N HIS A 14 -32.86 -25.10 27.28
CA HIS A 14 -31.88 -25.59 28.24
C HIS A 14 -32.48 -26.71 29.11
N PRO A 15 -31.79 -27.83 29.37
CA PRO A 15 -32.17 -28.76 30.40
C PRO A 15 -31.71 -28.28 31.79
N GLU A 16 -32.65 -28.25 32.72
CA GLU A 16 -32.42 -28.03 34.15
C GLU A 16 -31.59 -29.18 34.75
N GLN A 17 -30.56 -28.87 35.53
CA GLN A 17 -29.86 -29.81 36.40
C GLN A 17 -30.33 -29.69 37.84
N PRO A 18 -30.43 -30.81 38.60
CA PRO A 18 -31.00 -30.83 39.95
C PRO A 18 -30.05 -30.32 41.02
N LEU A 19 -30.63 -29.66 42.00
CA LEU A 19 -30.00 -29.17 43.22
C LEU A 19 -29.52 -30.34 44.10
N GLU A 20 -28.20 -30.43 44.33
CA GLU A 20 -27.64 -31.28 45.41
C GLU A 20 -27.47 -30.50 46.71
N ASN A 21 -27.86 -31.15 47.82
CA ASN A 21 -27.89 -30.68 49.20
C ASN A 21 -26.48 -30.43 49.78
N PRO A 22 -26.26 -29.43 50.63
CA PRO A 22 -24.98 -29.19 51.29
C PRO A 22 -24.78 -30.11 52.49
N ARG A 23 -23.74 -30.94 52.43
CA ARG A 23 -23.24 -31.67 53.62
C ARG A 23 -22.33 -30.75 54.43
N GLN A 24 -22.62 -30.71 55.71
CA GLN A 24 -21.87 -30.09 56.80
C GLN A 24 -20.38 -30.45 56.74
N GLN A 25 -19.53 -29.47 56.68
CA GLN A 25 -18.10 -29.59 57.04
C GLN A 25 -17.87 -28.83 58.33
N GLN A 26 -17.27 -29.53 59.28
CA GLN A 26 -16.92 -29.05 60.62
C GLN A 26 -15.85 -27.95 60.57
N GLU A 27 -16.12 -26.87 61.26
CA GLU A 27 -15.17 -25.79 61.49
C GLU A 27 -14.04 -26.25 62.45
N HIS A 28 -12.79 -26.19 61.98
CA HIS A 28 -11.62 -26.14 62.84
C HIS A 28 -11.28 -24.64 63.07
N PRO A 29 -10.96 -24.24 64.32
CA PRO A 29 -10.62 -22.85 64.60
C PRO A 29 -9.23 -22.49 64.02
N GLU A 30 -9.17 -21.60 63.06
CA GLU A 30 -7.92 -20.97 62.60
C GLU A 30 -7.40 -20.06 63.69
N GLN A 31 -6.19 -20.31 64.13
CA GLN A 31 -5.42 -19.46 65.03
C GLN A 31 -5.04 -18.18 64.27
N LEU A 32 -5.47 -17.02 64.80
CA LEU A 32 -5.09 -15.72 64.31
C LEU A 32 -3.55 -15.53 64.46
N PRO A 33 -2.84 -15.11 63.41
CA PRO A 33 -1.41 -14.87 63.47
C PRO A 33 -1.08 -13.66 64.36
N ASP A 34 0.03 -13.81 65.10
CA ASP A 34 0.58 -12.89 66.06
C ASP A 34 0.76 -11.45 65.47
N PRO A 35 0.31 -10.39 66.14
CA PRO A 35 0.45 -9.00 65.70
C PRO A 35 1.89 -8.55 65.39
N GLU A 36 2.91 -9.19 65.98
CA GLU A 36 4.31 -8.91 65.67
C GLU A 36 4.77 -9.42 64.31
N GLN A 37 4.19 -10.53 63.82
CA GLN A 37 4.48 -11.04 62.48
C GLN A 37 3.85 -10.16 61.38
N GLN A 38 2.70 -9.57 61.60
CA GLN A 38 2.09 -8.60 60.68
C GLN A 38 2.88 -7.30 60.58
N ARG A 39 3.46 -6.82 61.70
CA ARG A 39 4.33 -5.63 61.71
C ARG A 39 5.68 -5.87 61.03
N LYS A 40 6.19 -7.09 61.03
CA LYS A 40 7.41 -7.45 60.33
C LYS A 40 7.21 -7.54 58.84
N GLN A 41 6.12 -8.15 58.39
CA GLN A 41 5.72 -8.20 56.96
C GLN A 41 5.42 -6.82 56.39
N GLN A 42 4.84 -5.88 57.17
CA GLN A 42 4.65 -4.49 56.71
C GLN A 42 5.95 -3.69 56.63
N ARG A 43 6.97 -4.01 57.42
CA ARG A 43 8.29 -3.37 57.33
C ARG A 43 9.11 -3.85 56.16
N ASP A 44 8.98 -5.13 55.79
CA ASP A 44 9.71 -5.71 54.66
C ASP A 44 9.08 -5.29 53.29
N HIS A 45 7.82 -4.84 53.29
CA HIS A 45 7.19 -4.25 52.10
C HIS A 45 7.51 -2.74 51.88
N LEU A 46 8.08 -2.05 52.88
CA LEU A 46 8.49 -0.64 52.78
C LEU A 46 9.95 -0.45 52.36
N GLY A 47 10.69 -1.54 52.14
CA GLY A 47 12.11 -1.56 51.81
C GLY A 47 12.43 -2.04 50.38
N GLN A 48 11.44 -2.30 49.51
CA GLN A 48 11.74 -2.55 48.12
C GLN A 48 12.09 -1.21 47.45
N PRO A 49 13.23 -1.10 46.77
CA PRO A 49 13.54 0.05 45.95
C PRO A 49 12.42 0.18 44.95
N LEU A 50 11.84 1.37 44.79
CA LEU A 50 11.05 1.74 43.63
C LEU A 50 11.91 1.35 42.42
N GLU A 51 11.58 0.23 41.79
CA GLU A 51 12.08 -0.05 40.46
C GLU A 51 11.83 1.21 39.65
N HIS A 52 12.91 1.85 39.24
CA HIS A 52 12.87 2.87 38.23
C HIS A 52 12.08 2.27 37.08
N GLN A 53 10.82 2.62 36.94
CA GLN A 53 10.15 2.63 35.63
C GLN A 53 11.05 3.56 34.81
N GLU A 54 12.04 2.98 34.12
CA GLU A 54 12.64 3.61 32.97
C GLU A 54 11.47 4.05 32.13
N HIS A 55 11.17 5.33 32.11
CA HIS A 55 10.36 5.96 31.10
C HIS A 55 11.12 5.64 29.80
N LEU A 56 10.78 4.52 29.18
CA LEU A 56 11.21 4.20 27.82
C LEU A 56 10.74 5.39 26.98
N GLU A 57 11.68 6.29 26.69
CA GLU A 57 11.39 7.45 25.84
C GLU A 57 10.74 6.95 24.56
N GLU A 58 9.54 7.43 24.32
CA GLU A 58 8.76 7.08 23.15
C GLU A 58 9.58 7.38 21.90
N SER A 59 9.78 6.38 21.04
CA SER A 59 10.58 6.56 19.82
C SER A 59 9.98 7.64 18.91
N PRO A 60 10.78 8.33 18.09
CA PRO A 60 10.28 9.34 17.15
C PRO A 60 9.17 8.81 16.23
N GLU A 61 9.22 7.52 15.89
CA GLU A 61 8.22 6.87 15.04
C GLU A 61 6.91 6.60 15.79
N GLN A 62 6.98 6.23 17.07
CA GLN A 62 5.80 6.06 17.94
C GLN A 62 5.09 7.39 18.13
N ARG A 63 5.84 8.44 18.45
CA ARG A 63 5.34 9.80 18.60
C ARG A 63 4.67 10.30 17.31
N ARG A 64 5.36 10.10 16.16
CA ARG A 64 4.78 10.47 14.85
C ARG A 64 3.49 9.70 14.56
N ALA A 65 3.38 8.43 14.92
CA ALA A 65 2.15 7.64 14.74
C ALA A 65 1.00 8.21 15.58
N ALA A 66 1.26 8.58 16.83
CA ALA A 66 0.29 9.22 17.72
C ALA A 66 -0.18 10.58 17.18
N ASP A 67 0.76 11.43 16.73
CA ASP A 67 0.46 12.74 16.14
C ASP A 67 -0.38 12.61 14.86
N ILE A 68 -0.08 11.62 14.00
CA ILE A 68 -0.88 11.33 12.80
C ILE A 68 -2.29 10.91 13.18
N ILE A 69 -2.45 10.01 14.14
CA ILE A 69 -3.77 9.55 14.59
C ILE A 69 -4.56 10.72 15.18
N HIS A 70 -3.91 11.60 15.94
CA HIS A 70 -4.53 12.81 16.45
C HIS A 70 -5.02 13.72 15.31
N LEU A 71 -4.17 14.03 14.33
CA LEU A 71 -4.54 14.84 13.16
C LEU A 71 -5.71 14.21 12.38
N LEU A 72 -5.64 12.91 12.10
CA LEU A 72 -6.70 12.20 11.38
C LEU A 72 -8.01 12.17 12.17
N SER A 73 -7.96 12.12 13.49
CA SER A 73 -9.14 12.18 14.36
C SER A 73 -9.82 13.55 14.32
N LEU A 74 -9.04 14.64 14.31
CA LEU A 74 -9.57 16.01 14.16
C LEU A 74 -10.28 16.23 12.82
N TYR A 75 -9.76 15.63 11.75
CA TYR A 75 -10.28 15.79 10.39
C TYR A 75 -10.94 14.52 9.84
N ARG A 76 -11.45 13.66 10.75
CA ARG A 76 -12.13 12.43 10.39
C ARG A 76 -13.29 12.62 9.40
N PRO A 77 -14.20 13.60 9.57
CA PRO A 77 -15.25 13.84 8.58
C PRO A 77 -14.73 14.11 7.17
N LEU A 78 -13.57 14.78 7.04
CA LEU A 78 -12.96 15.08 5.75
C LEU A 78 -12.33 13.84 5.10
N ILE A 79 -11.54 13.06 5.86
CA ILE A 79 -10.83 11.91 5.29
C ILE A 79 -11.78 10.74 4.99
N ASP A 80 -12.81 10.56 5.80
CA ASP A 80 -13.80 9.49 5.64
C ASP A 80 -14.91 9.85 4.64
N ALA A 81 -15.04 11.13 4.24
CA ALA A 81 -16.03 11.56 3.26
C ALA A 81 -15.87 10.84 1.93
N PHE A 82 -16.98 10.45 1.32
CA PHE A 82 -17.01 9.96 -0.04
C PHE A 82 -17.38 11.11 -1.00
N VAL A 83 -16.44 11.56 -1.80
CA VAL A 83 -16.61 12.76 -2.65
C VAL A 83 -17.81 12.69 -3.58
N ILE A 84 -18.25 11.49 -3.98
CA ILE A 84 -19.46 11.36 -4.80
C ILE A 84 -20.75 11.75 -4.06
N ASP A 85 -20.72 11.74 -2.72
CA ASP A 85 -21.84 12.21 -1.88
C ASP A 85 -21.77 13.71 -1.59
N PHE A 86 -20.95 14.47 -2.31
CA PHE A 86 -20.69 15.88 -2.04
C PHE A 86 -21.97 16.71 -1.90
N PHE A 87 -22.94 16.50 -2.78
CA PHE A 87 -24.20 17.20 -2.78
C PHE A 87 -25.23 16.57 -1.83
N THR A 88 -25.33 15.24 -1.81
CA THR A 88 -26.31 14.50 -1.00
C THR A 88 -26.06 14.63 0.50
N GLU A 89 -24.78 14.63 0.92
CA GLU A 89 -24.36 14.77 2.32
C GLU A 89 -23.92 16.21 2.67
N ARG A 90 -24.06 17.16 1.75
CA ARG A 90 -23.70 18.58 1.95
C ARG A 90 -22.28 18.74 2.50
N LEU A 91 -21.30 18.04 1.91
CA LEU A 91 -19.94 17.99 2.44
C LEU A 91 -19.26 19.36 2.55
N TRP A 92 -19.61 20.31 1.69
CA TRP A 92 -19.11 21.68 1.79
C TRP A 92 -19.46 22.35 3.12
N ALA A 93 -20.67 22.17 3.60
CA ALA A 93 -21.14 22.76 4.85
C ALA A 93 -20.45 22.14 6.09
N GLN A 94 -19.83 20.98 5.96
CA GLN A 94 -19.08 20.33 7.03
C GLN A 94 -17.65 20.91 7.19
N LEU A 95 -17.17 21.70 6.24
CA LEU A 95 -15.89 22.39 6.37
C LEU A 95 -15.98 23.54 7.39
N PRO A 96 -14.87 23.86 8.09
CA PRO A 96 -14.82 25.00 8.97
C PRO A 96 -15.26 26.28 8.24
N LEU A 97 -16.19 27.02 8.85
CA LEU A 97 -16.77 28.22 8.24
C LEU A 97 -15.71 29.23 7.80
N ALA A 98 -14.62 29.37 8.57
CA ALA A 98 -13.52 30.28 8.25
C ALA A 98 -12.75 29.87 6.98
N TRP A 99 -12.86 28.63 6.51
CA TRP A 99 -12.17 28.15 5.30
C TRP A 99 -12.98 28.40 4.03
N GLN A 100 -14.31 28.37 4.15
CA GLN A 100 -15.22 28.36 3.00
C GLN A 100 -15.03 29.57 2.06
N PRO A 101 -14.95 30.82 2.53
CA PRO A 101 -14.80 31.96 1.62
C PRO A 101 -13.50 31.92 0.82
N ALA A 102 -12.39 31.54 1.46
CA ALA A 102 -11.09 31.47 0.79
C ALA A 102 -11.03 30.30 -0.22
N LEU A 103 -11.65 29.15 0.11
CA LEU A 103 -11.71 27.98 -0.77
C LEU A 103 -12.70 28.19 -1.92
N ASP A 104 -13.79 28.92 -1.70
CA ASP A 104 -14.81 29.24 -2.72
C ASP A 104 -14.24 30.10 -3.85
N SER A 105 -13.37 31.04 -3.51
CA SER A 105 -12.72 31.93 -4.47
C SER A 105 -11.41 31.39 -5.06
N ALA A 106 -10.96 30.22 -4.60
CA ALA A 106 -9.65 29.67 -4.97
C ALA A 106 -9.57 29.16 -6.40
N THR A 107 -8.56 29.58 -7.13
CA THR A 107 -8.23 29.01 -8.45
C THR A 107 -7.57 27.63 -8.32
N PRO A 108 -7.63 26.78 -9.36
CA PRO A 108 -6.92 25.49 -9.36
C PRO A 108 -5.41 25.63 -9.07
N GLN A 109 -4.77 26.72 -9.55
CA GLN A 109 -3.35 27.00 -9.33
C GLN A 109 -3.05 27.33 -7.86
N GLN A 110 -3.95 28.07 -7.20
CA GLN A 110 -3.84 28.38 -5.77
C GLN A 110 -4.05 27.11 -4.93
N LEU A 111 -5.01 26.25 -5.29
CA LEU A 111 -5.20 24.93 -4.67
C LEU A 111 -3.98 24.01 -4.86
N ALA A 112 -3.33 24.07 -6.03
CA ALA A 112 -2.07 23.37 -6.26
C ALA A 112 -0.94 23.90 -5.36
N GLY A 113 -0.90 25.22 -5.13
CA GLY A 113 0.03 25.85 -4.19
C GLY A 113 -0.20 25.42 -2.73
N LEU A 114 -1.48 25.29 -2.33
CA LEU A 114 -1.83 24.78 -1.00
C LEU A 114 -1.40 23.31 -0.82
N LEU A 115 -1.51 22.50 -1.87
CA LEU A 115 -1.16 21.08 -1.85
C LEU A 115 0.36 20.85 -1.89
N GLY A 116 1.10 21.64 -2.69
CA GLY A 116 2.54 21.52 -2.88
C GLY A 116 3.37 22.26 -1.83
N ASP A 117 4.68 21.98 -1.81
CA ASP A 117 5.64 22.64 -0.91
C ASP A 117 6.12 23.99 -1.47
N ARG A 118 5.94 24.23 -2.77
CA ARG A 118 6.29 25.49 -3.45
C ARG A 118 5.07 26.40 -3.42
N GLY A 119 5.14 27.47 -2.63
CA GLY A 119 4.08 28.46 -2.52
C GLY A 119 3.50 28.81 -3.89
N GLY A 120 2.19 28.74 -4.00
CA GLY A 120 1.46 29.20 -5.20
C GLY A 120 1.29 30.71 -5.19
N PRO A 121 0.81 31.34 -6.28
CA PRO A 121 0.52 32.75 -6.35
C PRO A 121 -0.41 33.14 -5.19
N GLY A 122 -0.04 34.20 -4.47
CA GLY A 122 -0.55 34.63 -3.18
C GLY A 122 -2.07 34.57 -3.00
N ALA A 123 -2.54 33.49 -2.37
CA ALA A 123 -3.87 33.44 -1.78
C ALA A 123 -3.72 33.72 -0.29
N ALA A 124 -4.58 34.60 0.24
CA ALA A 124 -4.70 34.82 1.67
C ALA A 124 -5.49 33.66 2.28
N TRP A 125 -4.80 32.62 2.72
CA TRP A 125 -5.42 31.48 3.38
C TRP A 125 -5.64 31.76 4.87
N PRO A 126 -6.76 31.31 5.48
CA PRO A 126 -6.95 31.33 6.91
C PRO A 126 -5.82 30.61 7.65
N LEU A 127 -5.36 31.13 8.79
CA LEU A 127 -4.26 30.54 9.57
C LEU A 127 -4.52 29.07 9.95
N SER A 128 -5.76 28.74 10.31
CA SER A 128 -6.14 27.36 10.63
C SER A 128 -6.04 26.41 9.43
N LEU A 129 -6.31 26.88 8.20
CA LEU A 129 -6.11 26.10 6.98
C LEU A 129 -4.62 25.93 6.66
N LEU A 130 -3.82 26.96 6.87
CA LEU A 130 -2.36 26.87 6.73
C LEU A 130 -1.76 25.91 7.76
N ALA A 131 -2.21 25.98 9.02
CA ALA A 131 -1.78 25.06 10.07
C ALA A 131 -2.15 23.60 9.74
N PHE A 132 -3.36 23.36 9.25
CA PHE A 132 -3.77 22.03 8.77
C PHE A 132 -2.86 21.50 7.65
N ALA A 133 -2.60 22.32 6.62
CA ALA A 133 -1.76 21.93 5.50
C ALA A 133 -0.29 21.71 5.92
N ALA A 134 0.22 22.54 6.83
CA ALA A 134 1.58 22.42 7.37
C ALA A 134 1.72 21.13 8.22
N ALA A 135 0.76 20.85 9.11
CA ALA A 135 0.74 19.63 9.92
C ALA A 135 0.67 18.38 9.04
N ALA A 136 -0.22 18.36 8.04
CA ALA A 136 -0.33 17.24 7.12
C ALA A 136 0.99 16.97 6.36
N ARG A 137 1.70 18.03 5.94
CA ARG A 137 3.02 17.88 5.28
C ARG A 137 4.11 17.42 6.24
N ALA A 138 4.18 17.99 7.44
CA ALA A 138 5.19 17.65 8.43
C ALA A 138 5.09 16.18 8.92
N LEU A 139 3.87 15.67 9.03
CA LEU A 139 3.60 14.31 9.49
C LEU A 139 3.76 13.26 8.40
N ALA A 140 3.57 13.62 7.14
CA ALA A 140 3.82 12.71 6.02
C ALA A 140 5.32 12.39 5.87
N PHE A 141 5.65 11.17 5.44
CA PHE A 141 7.03 10.86 5.09
C PHE A 141 7.48 11.67 3.87
N PRO A 142 8.74 12.15 3.87
CA PRO A 142 9.34 12.77 2.70
C PRO A 142 9.29 11.81 1.51
N ARG A 143 8.83 12.31 0.38
CA ARG A 143 8.70 11.52 -0.86
C ARG A 143 9.77 11.88 -1.87
N ASP A 144 10.37 13.07 -1.71
CA ASP A 144 11.42 13.55 -2.58
C ASP A 144 12.74 12.88 -2.26
N ARG A 145 13.47 12.52 -3.30
CA ARG A 145 14.85 12.06 -3.20
C ARG A 145 15.80 13.16 -3.65
N PRO A 146 16.97 13.26 -3.01
CA PRO A 146 18.05 14.11 -3.50
C PRO A 146 18.69 13.60 -4.82
N TRP A 147 18.14 12.55 -5.42
CA TRP A 147 18.70 11.92 -6.62
C TRP A 147 18.27 12.68 -7.89
N GLY A 148 19.24 13.23 -8.60
CA GLY A 148 19.19 13.90 -9.89
C GLY A 148 17.94 13.84 -10.76
N THR A 149 17.91 14.67 -11.77
CA THR A 149 16.80 14.87 -12.69
C THR A 149 16.23 13.57 -13.30
N PRO A 150 14.91 13.50 -13.57
CA PRO A 150 14.22 12.31 -14.08
C PRO A 150 14.74 11.77 -15.43
N ARG A 151 15.65 12.49 -16.10
CA ARG A 151 16.10 12.16 -17.46
C ARG A 151 17.05 10.97 -17.57
N GLN A 152 17.66 10.51 -16.47
CA GLN A 152 18.78 9.54 -16.52
C GLN A 152 18.58 8.31 -15.64
N SER A 153 17.48 7.57 -15.80
CA SER A 153 17.53 6.16 -15.37
C SER A 153 18.26 5.37 -16.47
N PRO A 154 19.37 4.68 -16.19
CA PRO A 154 20.04 3.87 -17.20
C PRO A 154 19.03 2.91 -17.80
N ARG A 155 18.92 2.88 -19.12
CA ARG A 155 17.89 2.10 -19.81
C ARG A 155 18.14 0.61 -19.59
N LEU A 156 17.09 -0.13 -19.21
CA LEU A 156 17.14 -1.58 -19.18
C LEU A 156 17.67 -2.13 -20.51
N HIS A 157 18.37 -3.27 -20.45
CA HIS A 157 18.81 -3.97 -21.64
C HIS A 157 17.66 -4.10 -22.67
N PRO A 158 17.86 -3.84 -23.97
CA PRO A 158 16.81 -3.82 -24.98
C PRO A 158 15.88 -5.04 -24.95
N LEU A 159 16.44 -6.23 -24.70
CA LEU A 159 15.66 -7.47 -24.61
C LEU A 159 14.80 -7.52 -23.35
N LEU A 160 15.25 -6.95 -22.22
CA LEU A 160 14.48 -6.94 -20.97
C LEU A 160 13.35 -5.92 -20.97
N ARG A 161 13.44 -4.83 -21.75
CA ARG A 161 12.40 -3.78 -21.78
C ARG A 161 11.25 -4.07 -22.73
N ARG A 162 11.30 -5.15 -23.52
CA ARG A 162 10.19 -5.58 -24.35
C ARG A 162 8.95 -5.79 -23.46
N HIS A 163 7.80 -5.35 -23.92
CA HIS A 163 6.50 -5.45 -23.22
C HIS A 163 6.39 -4.68 -21.89
N ILE A 164 7.39 -3.85 -21.53
CA ILE A 164 7.40 -3.13 -20.24
C ILE A 164 7.24 -1.62 -20.46
N LYS A 165 6.21 -1.02 -19.86
CA LYS A 165 5.99 0.43 -19.87
C LYS A 165 7.08 1.16 -19.09
N LEU A 166 7.39 2.42 -19.44
CA LEU A 166 8.46 3.23 -18.82
C LEU A 166 8.40 3.28 -17.29
N LYS A 167 7.20 3.50 -16.74
CA LYS A 167 6.98 3.44 -15.28
C LYS A 167 7.50 2.14 -14.68
N LYS A 168 7.10 1.01 -15.25
CA LYS A 168 7.47 -0.31 -14.74
C LYS A 168 8.97 -0.59 -14.92
N GLN A 169 9.60 -0.06 -15.99
CA GLN A 169 11.05 -0.16 -16.18
C GLN A 169 11.79 0.56 -15.05
N HIS A 170 11.34 1.79 -14.67
CA HIS A 170 11.89 2.53 -13.55
C HIS A 170 11.78 1.76 -12.23
N GLU A 171 10.59 1.24 -11.91
CA GLU A 171 10.34 0.47 -10.69
C GLU A 171 11.25 -0.76 -10.59
N ILE A 172 11.36 -1.54 -11.67
CA ILE A 172 12.16 -2.76 -11.73
C ILE A 172 13.65 -2.48 -11.55
N GLN A 173 14.17 -1.44 -12.22
CA GLN A 173 15.58 -1.08 -12.09
C GLN A 173 15.95 -0.65 -10.67
N ARG A 174 15.15 0.23 -10.08
CA ARG A 174 15.42 0.76 -8.76
C ARG A 174 15.31 -0.33 -7.68
N LEU A 175 14.23 -1.12 -7.70
CA LEU A 175 14.05 -2.21 -6.74
C LEU A 175 15.11 -3.30 -6.95
N GLY A 176 15.46 -3.61 -8.19
CA GLY A 176 16.50 -4.60 -8.48
C GLY A 176 17.87 -4.18 -7.97
N LYS A 177 18.26 -2.90 -8.09
CA LYS A 177 19.50 -2.37 -7.47
C LYS A 177 19.48 -2.56 -5.95
N LEU A 178 18.37 -2.20 -5.29
CA LEU A 178 18.22 -2.39 -3.85
C LEU A 178 18.32 -3.86 -3.43
N LEU A 179 17.65 -4.76 -4.15
CA LEU A 179 17.72 -6.21 -3.89
C LEU A 179 19.12 -6.78 -4.11
N ARG A 180 19.87 -6.25 -5.07
CA ARG A 180 21.27 -6.63 -5.27
C ARG A 180 22.14 -6.22 -4.08
N ARG A 181 21.97 -5.02 -3.53
CA ARG A 181 22.69 -4.58 -2.31
C ARG A 181 22.31 -5.43 -1.10
N LEU A 182 21.03 -5.74 -0.94
CA LEU A 182 20.56 -6.67 0.09
C LEU A 182 21.19 -8.05 -0.08
N SER A 183 21.26 -8.56 -1.29
CA SER A 183 21.92 -9.83 -1.62
C SER A 183 23.41 -9.83 -1.23
N GLN A 184 24.11 -8.76 -1.53
CA GLN A 184 25.52 -8.59 -1.17
C GLN A 184 25.73 -8.48 0.34
N SER A 185 24.92 -7.66 1.01
CA SER A 185 25.02 -7.44 2.47
C SER A 185 24.67 -8.69 3.29
N THR A 186 23.71 -9.50 2.83
CA THR A 186 23.29 -10.72 3.53
C THR A 186 24.02 -11.98 3.07
N GLY A 187 24.84 -11.90 2.02
CA GLY A 187 25.44 -13.08 1.37
C GLY A 187 24.44 -13.99 0.64
N CYS A 188 23.18 -13.56 0.52
CA CYS A 188 22.09 -14.38 -0.02
C CYS A 188 21.81 -14.06 -1.50
N GLN A 189 22.02 -15.04 -2.39
CA GLN A 189 21.78 -14.88 -3.83
C GLN A 189 20.40 -15.40 -4.30
N ARG A 190 19.59 -15.88 -3.40
CA ARG A 190 18.27 -16.47 -3.67
C ARG A 190 17.18 -15.48 -3.36
N VAL A 191 16.30 -15.23 -4.33
CA VAL A 191 15.18 -14.26 -4.19
C VAL A 191 13.85 -14.95 -4.48
N VAL A 192 12.88 -14.71 -3.62
CA VAL A 192 11.48 -15.10 -3.84
C VAL A 192 10.68 -13.83 -4.13
N ASP A 193 10.19 -13.71 -5.36
CA ASP A 193 9.34 -12.60 -5.83
C ASP A 193 7.89 -13.04 -5.74
N VAL A 194 7.13 -12.49 -4.78
CA VAL A 194 5.74 -12.89 -4.48
C VAL A 194 4.76 -11.90 -5.11
N GLY A 195 3.79 -12.42 -5.84
CA GLY A 195 2.91 -11.62 -6.70
C GLY A 195 3.65 -11.15 -7.95
N ALA A 196 4.45 -12.04 -8.54
CA ALA A 196 5.37 -11.73 -9.65
C ALA A 196 4.66 -11.27 -10.94
N GLY A 197 3.36 -11.57 -11.09
CA GLY A 197 2.58 -11.24 -12.28
C GLY A 197 3.18 -11.87 -13.54
N GLN A 198 3.50 -11.04 -14.54
CA GLN A 198 4.17 -11.47 -15.78
C GLN A 198 5.69 -11.65 -15.63
N GLY A 199 6.23 -11.72 -14.42
CA GLY A 199 7.62 -12.02 -14.13
C GLY A 199 8.63 -10.95 -14.55
N HIS A 200 8.24 -9.70 -14.73
CA HIS A 200 9.15 -8.66 -15.22
C HIS A 200 10.28 -8.33 -14.24
N LEU A 201 10.00 -8.24 -12.93
CA LEU A 201 11.02 -8.06 -11.90
C LEU A 201 11.88 -9.33 -11.80
N SER A 202 11.25 -10.48 -11.69
CA SER A 202 11.93 -11.78 -11.60
C SER A 202 12.91 -11.99 -12.77
N ARG A 203 12.49 -11.63 -13.99
CA ARG A 203 13.34 -11.70 -15.20
C ARG A 203 14.55 -10.76 -15.13
N PHE A 204 14.35 -9.53 -14.64
CA PHE A 204 15.46 -8.60 -14.46
C PHE A 204 16.45 -9.07 -13.41
N LEU A 205 15.97 -9.58 -12.27
CA LEU A 205 16.81 -10.10 -11.20
C LEU A 205 17.63 -11.32 -11.67
N SER A 206 17.02 -12.20 -12.45
CA SER A 206 17.66 -13.44 -12.91
C SER A 206 18.60 -13.18 -14.09
N PHE A 207 18.10 -12.71 -15.23
CA PHE A 207 18.89 -12.48 -16.43
C PHE A 207 19.81 -11.26 -16.35
N GLY A 208 19.34 -10.18 -15.69
CA GLY A 208 20.08 -8.91 -15.60
C GLY A 208 21.09 -8.87 -14.46
N LEU A 209 20.78 -9.48 -13.32
CA LEU A 209 21.62 -9.43 -12.12
C LEU A 209 22.24 -10.79 -11.75
N GLY A 210 21.85 -11.89 -12.40
CA GLY A 210 22.39 -13.23 -12.16
C GLY A 210 21.91 -13.91 -10.86
N LEU A 211 20.85 -13.36 -10.21
CA LEU A 211 20.31 -13.92 -8.98
C LEU A 211 19.48 -15.18 -9.25
N SER A 212 19.40 -16.07 -8.27
CA SER A 212 18.51 -17.24 -8.31
C SER A 212 17.11 -16.83 -7.90
N VAL A 213 16.15 -16.82 -8.81
CA VAL A 213 14.83 -16.26 -8.57
C VAL A 213 13.74 -17.32 -8.65
N THR A 214 12.91 -17.38 -7.61
CA THR A 214 11.62 -18.09 -7.62
C THR A 214 10.50 -17.05 -7.67
N ALA A 215 9.73 -17.08 -8.74
CA ALA A 215 8.60 -16.18 -9.00
C ALA A 215 7.29 -16.88 -8.62
N VAL A 216 6.61 -16.38 -7.60
CA VAL A 216 5.34 -16.92 -7.09
C VAL A 216 4.19 -16.06 -7.61
N GLU A 217 3.22 -16.67 -8.31
CA GLU A 217 2.05 -15.98 -8.85
C GLU A 217 0.80 -16.86 -8.72
N SER A 218 -0.29 -16.27 -8.22
CA SER A 218 -1.56 -16.98 -8.03
C SER A 218 -2.36 -17.15 -9.33
N ASP A 219 -2.25 -16.20 -10.28
CA ASP A 219 -2.90 -16.31 -11.59
C ASP A 219 -2.02 -17.16 -12.53
N SER A 220 -2.47 -18.39 -12.78
CA SER A 220 -1.79 -19.34 -13.66
C SER A 220 -1.59 -18.83 -15.09
N ARG A 221 -2.49 -17.95 -15.59
CA ARG A 221 -2.39 -17.32 -16.91
C ARG A 221 -1.22 -16.35 -16.94
N LEU A 222 -1.05 -15.53 -15.89
CA LEU A 222 0.08 -14.59 -15.78
C LEU A 222 1.40 -15.34 -15.64
N ALA A 223 1.44 -16.41 -14.85
CA ALA A 223 2.61 -17.29 -14.75
C ALA A 223 2.94 -17.96 -16.10
N GLY A 224 1.95 -18.36 -16.87
CA GLY A 224 2.13 -18.87 -18.24
C GLY A 224 2.74 -17.83 -19.18
N VAL A 225 2.23 -16.59 -19.17
CA VAL A 225 2.79 -15.47 -19.96
C VAL A 225 4.24 -15.19 -19.56
N ALA A 226 4.54 -15.24 -18.26
CA ALA A 226 5.90 -15.03 -17.77
C ALA A 226 6.88 -16.07 -18.33
N LYS A 227 6.51 -17.36 -18.34
CA LYS A 227 7.30 -18.45 -18.95
C LYS A 227 7.52 -18.23 -20.45
N CYS A 228 6.50 -17.78 -21.20
CA CYS A 228 6.63 -17.45 -22.61
C CYS A 228 7.67 -16.34 -22.86
N PHE A 229 7.61 -15.26 -22.08
CA PHE A 229 8.58 -14.17 -22.21
C PHE A 229 10.01 -14.58 -21.84
N ASP A 230 10.19 -15.47 -20.87
CA ASP A 230 11.51 -16.01 -20.53
C ASP A 230 12.06 -16.89 -21.65
N TRP A 231 11.22 -17.71 -22.25
CA TRP A 231 11.60 -18.54 -23.39
C TRP A 231 12.01 -17.70 -24.61
N GLU A 232 11.22 -16.64 -24.93
CA GLU A 232 11.58 -15.68 -25.98
C GLU A 232 12.97 -15.07 -25.73
N LEU A 233 13.23 -14.63 -24.50
CA LEU A 233 14.51 -14.04 -24.12
C LEU A 233 15.66 -15.04 -24.26
N LEU A 234 15.50 -16.27 -23.77
CA LEU A 234 16.51 -17.33 -23.93
C LEU A 234 16.82 -17.64 -25.40
N ARG A 235 15.76 -17.65 -26.23
CA ARG A 235 15.91 -17.88 -27.69
C ARG A 235 16.72 -16.76 -28.34
N GLU A 236 16.48 -15.51 -28.00
CA GLU A 236 17.22 -14.36 -28.51
C GLU A 236 18.69 -14.37 -28.04
N LEU A 237 18.95 -14.72 -26.78
CA LEU A 237 20.31 -14.85 -26.24
C LEU A 237 21.12 -15.95 -26.95
N ARG A 238 20.50 -17.10 -27.28
CA ARG A 238 21.14 -18.16 -28.05
C ARG A 238 21.53 -17.71 -29.46
N LYS A 239 20.68 -16.92 -30.14
CA LYS A 239 20.96 -16.36 -31.45
C LYS A 239 22.15 -15.40 -31.43
N THR A 240 22.24 -14.55 -30.41
CA THR A 240 23.34 -13.58 -30.27
C THR A 240 24.65 -14.26 -29.88
N GLY A 241 24.62 -15.33 -29.07
CA GLY A 241 25.80 -16.14 -28.72
C GLY A 241 26.30 -17.01 -29.86
N ALA A 242 25.43 -17.50 -30.75
CA ALA A 242 25.80 -18.29 -31.90
C ALA A 242 26.36 -17.47 -33.08
N SER A 243 26.16 -16.13 -33.10
CA SER A 243 26.62 -15.23 -34.17
C SER A 243 28.07 -14.73 -33.99
N GLY A 244 28.83 -15.34 -33.10
CA GLY A 244 30.25 -14.97 -32.80
C GLY A 244 31.26 -15.28 -33.87
N ASN A 245 30.90 -15.88 -35.02
CA ASN A 245 31.79 -16.14 -36.15
C ASN A 245 31.18 -15.61 -37.47
N GLY A 246 31.61 -14.44 -37.90
CA GLY A 246 31.45 -13.97 -39.29
C GLY A 246 30.20 -13.12 -39.56
N GLY A 247 30.19 -11.89 -39.17
CA GLY A 247 29.19 -10.89 -39.62
C GLY A 247 29.60 -9.48 -39.21
N HIS A 248 29.57 -8.54 -40.17
CA HIS A 248 29.95 -7.13 -40.04
C HIS A 248 29.52 -6.48 -38.72
N PRO A 249 30.37 -5.61 -38.13
CA PRO A 249 30.08 -4.95 -36.86
C PRO A 249 28.93 -3.99 -37.03
N ARG A 250 27.69 -4.39 -36.63
CA ARG A 250 26.61 -3.47 -36.41
C ARG A 250 27.07 -2.45 -35.35
N ARG A 251 26.96 -1.14 -35.64
CA ARG A 251 27.31 0.00 -34.78
C ARG A 251 27.24 -0.38 -33.30
N ARG A 252 28.41 -0.35 -32.63
CA ARG A 252 28.46 -0.52 -31.15
C ARG A 252 27.57 0.55 -30.52
N PRO A 253 26.64 0.19 -29.61
CA PRO A 253 25.95 1.19 -28.85
C PRO A 253 26.97 1.99 -28.02
N ASN A 254 26.82 3.30 -27.95
CA ASN A 254 27.73 4.22 -27.26
C ASN A 254 27.86 4.01 -25.74
N HIS A 255 27.13 3.02 -25.16
CA HIS A 255 27.25 2.67 -23.75
C HIS A 255 27.46 1.16 -23.61
N PRO A 256 28.34 0.68 -22.72
CA PRO A 256 28.54 -0.73 -22.45
C PRO A 256 27.30 -1.33 -21.79
N VAL A 257 26.49 -2.03 -22.58
CA VAL A 257 25.33 -2.77 -22.03
C VAL A 257 25.88 -4.04 -21.37
N ARG A 258 25.65 -4.18 -20.06
CA ARG A 258 26.05 -5.35 -19.30
C ARG A 258 25.48 -6.63 -19.94
N PRO A 259 26.28 -7.69 -20.14
CA PRO A 259 25.80 -8.95 -20.73
C PRO A 259 24.75 -9.59 -19.80
N LEU A 260 23.71 -10.20 -20.40
CA LEU A 260 22.69 -10.92 -19.68
C LEU A 260 23.17 -12.35 -19.35
N THR A 261 22.81 -12.81 -18.15
CA THR A 261 23.02 -14.18 -17.71
C THR A 261 21.92 -15.07 -18.28
N PRO A 262 22.20 -16.18 -18.99
CA PRO A 262 21.18 -17.07 -19.57
C PRO A 262 20.54 -17.98 -18.50
N ARG A 263 19.98 -17.41 -17.47
CA ARG A 263 19.33 -18.09 -16.35
C ARG A 263 17.91 -17.59 -16.20
N ALA A 264 16.92 -18.44 -16.43
CA ALA A 264 15.52 -18.11 -16.27
C ALA A 264 15.08 -18.22 -14.79
N PRO A 265 14.15 -17.38 -14.32
CA PRO A 265 13.49 -17.58 -13.02
C PRO A 265 12.65 -18.86 -13.02
N ARG A 266 12.50 -19.48 -11.83
CA ARG A 266 11.58 -20.59 -11.61
C ARG A 266 10.19 -20.01 -11.32
N HIS A 267 9.18 -20.33 -12.14
CA HIS A 267 7.81 -19.88 -11.92
C HIS A 267 7.00 -20.93 -11.18
N VAL A 268 6.40 -20.51 -10.06
CA VAL A 268 5.62 -21.33 -9.15
C VAL A 268 4.19 -20.77 -9.08
N PRO A 269 3.19 -21.53 -9.53
CA PRO A 269 1.80 -21.15 -9.32
C PRO A 269 1.45 -21.32 -7.83
N GLY A 270 0.87 -20.30 -7.20
CA GLY A 270 0.48 -20.34 -5.81
C GLY A 270 0.31 -18.96 -5.18
N ARG A 271 -0.18 -18.94 -3.97
CA ARG A 271 -0.34 -17.72 -3.16
C ARG A 271 0.24 -17.90 -1.78
N LEU A 272 0.63 -16.79 -1.16
CA LEU A 272 1.16 -16.78 0.19
C LEU A 272 0.05 -16.98 1.21
N ASP A 273 0.21 -17.95 2.09
CA ASP A 273 -0.63 -18.11 3.27
C ASP A 273 0.03 -17.40 4.47
N PRO A 274 -0.60 -16.33 5.03
CA PRO A 274 -0.01 -15.58 6.14
C PRO A 274 0.10 -16.39 7.44
N ALA A 275 -0.61 -17.50 7.57
CA ALA A 275 -0.64 -18.34 8.77
C ALA A 275 0.34 -19.52 8.71
N ALA A 276 0.65 -20.03 7.52
CA ALA A 276 1.51 -21.19 7.34
C ALA A 276 2.98 -20.93 7.70
N PRO A 277 3.74 -21.95 8.13
CA PRO A 277 5.19 -21.90 8.23
C PRO A 277 5.86 -21.61 6.86
N TRP A 278 7.07 -21.06 6.88
CA TRP A 278 7.84 -20.89 5.66
C TRP A 278 8.13 -22.25 5.02
N GLY A 279 7.94 -22.32 3.71
CA GLY A 279 8.07 -23.56 2.96
C GLY A 279 6.75 -24.31 2.75
N GLU A 280 5.75 -24.07 3.58
CA GLU A 280 4.41 -24.64 3.47
C GLU A 280 3.35 -23.60 3.08
N PHE A 281 3.77 -22.37 2.88
CA PHE A 281 2.89 -21.22 2.67
C PHE A 281 2.29 -21.12 1.26
N LEU A 282 2.74 -21.93 0.32
CA LEU A 282 2.23 -21.88 -1.05
C LEU A 282 0.96 -22.70 -1.18
N LEU A 283 -0.16 -22.02 -1.14
CA LEU A 283 -1.45 -22.64 -1.45
C LEU A 283 -1.55 -22.88 -2.97
N PRO A 284 -2.25 -23.94 -3.39
CA PRO A 284 -2.53 -24.16 -4.80
C PRO A 284 -3.18 -22.93 -5.43
N PRO A 285 -2.96 -22.69 -6.74
CA PRO A 285 -3.69 -21.64 -7.44
C PRO A 285 -5.19 -21.93 -7.38
N ASP A 286 -6.01 -20.88 -7.38
CA ASP A 286 -7.46 -20.99 -7.34
C ASP A 286 -8.03 -20.65 -8.74
N PRO A 287 -8.70 -21.57 -9.45
CA PRO A 287 -9.03 -22.95 -9.05
C PRO A 287 -7.80 -23.89 -9.02
N PRO A 288 -7.84 -24.97 -8.24
CA PRO A 288 -6.75 -25.91 -8.17
C PRO A 288 -6.47 -26.50 -9.56
N GLY A 289 -5.20 -26.44 -9.97
CA GLY A 289 -4.76 -27.08 -11.20
C GLY A 289 -4.82 -28.60 -11.10
N PRO A 290 -4.70 -29.31 -12.24
CA PRO A 290 -4.85 -30.76 -12.29
C PRO A 290 -3.77 -31.58 -11.57
N ASP A 291 -2.76 -30.92 -10.96
CA ASP A 291 -1.65 -31.61 -10.29
C ASP A 291 -1.66 -31.31 -8.78
N PRO A 292 -2.27 -32.20 -7.95
CA PRO A 292 -2.32 -32.03 -6.50
C PRO A 292 -0.97 -32.31 -5.78
N ALA A 293 0.03 -32.77 -6.49
CA ALA A 293 1.35 -33.11 -5.95
C ALA A 293 2.41 -32.04 -6.21
N ALA A 294 2.02 -30.78 -6.28
CA ALA A 294 3.01 -29.69 -6.26
C ALA A 294 3.70 -29.71 -4.88
N GLN A 295 4.71 -30.56 -4.74
CA GLN A 295 5.68 -30.51 -3.68
C GLN A 295 6.10 -29.05 -3.50
N ASN A 296 6.17 -28.57 -2.26
CA ASN A 296 6.63 -27.24 -1.96
C ASN A 296 7.87 -26.90 -2.81
N PRO A 297 7.76 -26.04 -3.81
CA PRO A 297 8.86 -25.82 -4.76
C PRO A 297 10.01 -24.99 -4.17
N LEU A 298 9.87 -24.58 -2.89
CA LEU A 298 10.90 -23.86 -2.15
C LEU A 298 11.69 -24.79 -1.19
N GLY A 299 11.40 -26.09 -1.22
CA GLY A 299 12.01 -27.08 -0.32
C GLY A 299 11.22 -27.25 0.98
N GLY A 300 11.49 -28.31 1.75
CA GLY A 300 10.77 -28.68 2.97
C GLY A 300 10.80 -27.66 4.11
N PRO A 301 10.43 -28.04 5.34
CA PRO A 301 10.44 -27.17 6.51
C PRO A 301 11.82 -26.52 6.68
N GLY A 302 11.93 -25.21 6.42
CA GLY A 302 13.20 -24.49 6.39
C GLY A 302 13.46 -23.72 5.09
N GLY A 303 12.71 -23.97 4.01
CA GLY A 303 12.56 -23.02 2.90
C GLY A 303 13.38 -23.25 1.67
N SER A 304 14.21 -24.29 1.54
CA SER A 304 14.86 -24.62 0.27
C SER A 304 15.32 -26.05 0.21
N GLU A 305 15.35 -26.60 -0.98
CA GLU A 305 15.95 -27.93 -1.24
C GLU A 305 17.42 -27.95 -0.76
N ASP A 306 18.10 -26.78 -0.82
CA ASP A 306 19.50 -26.62 -0.42
C ASP A 306 19.68 -26.02 0.98
N GLY A 307 18.61 -25.75 1.76
CA GLY A 307 18.68 -25.28 3.15
C GLY A 307 19.19 -23.86 3.37
N GLY A 308 19.50 -23.10 2.31
CA GLY A 308 20.08 -21.75 2.41
C GLY A 308 19.05 -20.62 2.59
N PRO A 309 19.50 -19.44 3.07
CA PRO A 309 18.62 -18.30 3.27
C PRO A 309 18.08 -17.72 1.96
N VAL A 310 16.93 -17.03 2.04
CA VAL A 310 16.28 -16.36 0.91
C VAL A 310 16.00 -14.89 1.21
N LEU A 311 16.02 -14.06 0.17
CA LEU A 311 15.44 -12.72 0.18
C LEU A 311 14.01 -12.79 -0.33
N VAL A 312 13.09 -12.10 0.32
CA VAL A 312 11.70 -12.03 -0.11
C VAL A 312 11.36 -10.64 -0.63
N THR A 313 10.68 -10.54 -1.74
CA THR A 313 10.25 -9.26 -2.31
C THR A 313 8.84 -9.32 -2.87
N GLY A 314 8.20 -8.14 -2.95
CA GLY A 314 6.94 -7.93 -3.64
C GLY A 314 6.85 -6.50 -4.16
N LEU A 315 6.99 -6.31 -5.49
CA LEU A 315 6.93 -4.99 -6.12
C LEU A 315 5.53 -4.37 -6.06
N HIS A 316 4.51 -5.19 -6.12
CA HIS A 316 3.09 -4.79 -6.00
C HIS A 316 2.38 -5.66 -4.96
N ALA A 317 2.89 -5.63 -3.71
CA ALA A 317 2.31 -6.37 -2.60
C ALA A 317 0.97 -5.73 -2.16
N CYS A 318 -0.08 -5.99 -2.94
CA CYS A 318 -1.40 -5.40 -2.76
C CYS A 318 -2.13 -5.97 -1.54
N GLY A 319 -2.87 -5.11 -0.83
CA GLY A 319 -3.69 -5.51 0.31
C GLY A 319 -2.89 -6.25 1.37
N ASP A 320 -3.38 -7.38 1.80
CA ASP A 320 -2.78 -8.19 2.87
C ASP A 320 -1.53 -8.98 2.46
N LEU A 321 -1.14 -8.94 1.18
CA LEU A 321 0.10 -9.57 0.75
C LEU A 321 1.33 -8.91 1.42
N SER A 322 1.36 -7.58 1.53
CA SER A 322 2.47 -6.89 2.20
C SER A 322 2.59 -7.27 3.69
N PRO A 323 1.53 -7.20 4.52
CA PRO A 323 1.53 -7.76 5.87
C PRO A 323 1.95 -9.22 5.95
N ALA A 324 1.50 -10.06 5.01
CA ALA A 324 1.88 -11.48 4.98
C ALA A 324 3.38 -11.68 4.78
N LEU A 325 3.99 -10.93 3.83
CA LEU A 325 5.45 -10.96 3.62
C LEU A 325 6.22 -10.61 4.92
N LEU A 326 5.78 -9.59 5.64
CA LEU A 326 6.42 -9.16 6.89
C LEU A 326 6.26 -10.21 8.00
N ARG A 327 5.10 -10.86 8.10
CA ARG A 327 4.87 -11.96 9.06
C ARG A 327 5.75 -13.15 8.77
N HIS A 328 5.89 -13.55 7.51
CA HIS A 328 6.79 -14.65 7.13
C HIS A 328 8.26 -14.30 7.42
N PHE A 329 8.70 -13.09 7.10
CA PHE A 329 10.03 -12.63 7.47
C PHE A 329 10.26 -12.69 8.97
N ALA A 330 9.31 -12.20 9.78
CA ALA A 330 9.45 -12.17 11.23
C ALA A 330 9.50 -13.58 11.86
N ARG A 331 8.75 -14.53 11.32
CA ARG A 331 8.61 -15.90 11.87
C ARG A 331 9.72 -16.84 11.41
N SER A 332 10.23 -16.70 10.19
CA SER A 332 11.15 -17.67 9.60
C SER A 332 12.59 -17.17 9.56
N PRO A 333 13.53 -17.85 10.26
CA PRO A 333 14.96 -17.55 10.17
C PRO A 333 15.53 -17.78 8.75
N ALA A 334 14.88 -18.59 7.92
CA ALA A 334 15.28 -18.83 6.54
C ALA A 334 15.11 -17.58 5.65
N VAL A 335 14.30 -16.59 6.06
CA VAL A 335 14.17 -15.32 5.35
C VAL A 335 15.21 -14.34 5.91
N ALA A 336 16.27 -14.08 5.15
CA ALA A 336 17.36 -13.19 5.56
C ALA A 336 16.97 -11.72 5.52
N ALA A 337 16.21 -11.31 4.48
CA ALA A 337 15.71 -9.95 4.36
C ALA A 337 14.43 -9.90 3.52
N VAL A 338 13.70 -8.79 3.66
CA VAL A 338 12.49 -8.50 2.90
C VAL A 338 12.53 -7.08 2.34
N ALA A 339 12.05 -6.91 1.08
CA ALA A 339 11.79 -5.61 0.48
C ALA A 339 10.37 -5.60 -0.10
N SER A 340 9.49 -4.80 0.48
CA SER A 340 8.06 -4.77 0.14
C SER A 340 7.59 -3.39 -0.27
N VAL A 341 6.91 -3.31 -1.42
CA VAL A 341 6.24 -2.10 -1.90
C VAL A 341 4.73 -2.27 -1.70
N GLY A 342 4.19 -1.62 -0.67
CA GLY A 342 2.74 -1.60 -0.45
C GLY A 342 2.05 -0.70 -1.47
N CYS A 343 0.88 -1.09 -2.00
CA CYS A 343 0.17 -0.25 -2.95
C CYS A 343 -1.33 -0.13 -2.69
N CYS A 344 -2.12 -1.15 -2.78
CA CYS A 344 -3.59 -1.07 -2.70
C CYS A 344 -4.05 -1.08 -1.24
N TYR A 345 -3.83 0.02 -0.50
CA TYR A 345 -4.16 0.11 0.93
C TYR A 345 -5.64 -0.12 1.21
N MET A 346 -6.55 0.23 0.30
CA MET A 346 -7.99 -0.05 0.43
C MET A 346 -8.30 -1.56 0.55
N LYS A 347 -7.40 -2.43 0.07
CA LYS A 347 -7.56 -3.89 0.14
C LYS A 347 -6.95 -4.51 1.39
N VAL A 348 -6.34 -3.71 2.26
CA VAL A 348 -5.82 -4.19 3.54
C VAL A 348 -6.98 -4.47 4.48
N SER A 349 -7.01 -5.65 5.09
CA SER A 349 -8.00 -5.99 6.11
C SER A 349 -7.74 -5.23 7.41
N THR A 350 -8.80 -4.87 8.13
CA THR A 350 -8.73 -4.11 9.39
C THR A 350 -9.48 -4.84 10.49
N ALA A 351 -9.07 -4.65 11.75
CA ALA A 351 -9.82 -5.12 12.91
C ALA A 351 -11.10 -4.28 13.13
N PRO A 352 -12.17 -4.83 13.72
CA PRO A 352 -12.33 -6.23 14.11
C PRO A 352 -12.63 -7.15 12.93
N GLN A 353 -12.24 -8.41 13.04
CA GLN A 353 -12.56 -9.45 12.05
C GLN A 353 -13.40 -10.56 12.69
N PRO A 354 -14.25 -11.25 11.93
CA PRO A 354 -14.97 -12.42 12.41
C PRO A 354 -14.01 -13.49 12.95
N PRO A 355 -14.45 -14.32 13.93
CA PRO A 355 -13.67 -15.47 14.39
C PRO A 355 -13.30 -16.39 13.23
N GLY A 356 -12.08 -16.93 13.24
CA GLY A 356 -11.58 -17.83 12.19
C GLY A 356 -10.99 -17.15 10.95
N CYS A 357 -11.07 -15.82 10.84
CA CYS A 357 -10.38 -15.07 9.79
C CYS A 357 -8.88 -14.96 10.08
N PRO A 358 -8.02 -14.84 9.04
CA PRO A 358 -6.61 -14.53 9.23
C PRO A 358 -6.43 -13.23 10.01
N PRO A 359 -5.31 -13.05 10.75
CA PRO A 359 -5.06 -11.81 11.47
C PRO A 359 -5.11 -10.59 10.54
N PRO A 360 -5.68 -9.45 10.99
CA PRO A 360 -5.88 -8.27 10.15
C PRO A 360 -4.55 -7.73 9.61
N GLY A 361 -4.59 -7.15 8.42
CA GLY A 361 -3.44 -6.52 7.79
C GLY A 361 -3.09 -5.14 8.36
N TYR A 362 -3.99 -4.56 9.16
CA TYR A 362 -3.80 -3.31 9.89
C TYR A 362 -4.74 -3.26 11.12
N PRO A 363 -4.26 -2.84 12.32
CA PRO A 363 -2.86 -2.61 12.64
C PRO A 363 -2.06 -3.91 12.76
N LEU A 364 -0.74 -3.85 12.51
CA LEU A 364 0.21 -4.95 12.69
C LEU A 364 0.97 -4.83 14.01
N SER A 365 1.40 -3.60 14.35
CA SER A 365 2.19 -3.28 15.53
C SER A 365 1.31 -3.22 16.78
N ALA A 366 1.86 -3.64 17.92
CA ALA A 366 1.22 -3.48 19.21
C ALA A 366 1.09 -1.99 19.57
N THR A 367 2.09 -1.20 19.22
CA THR A 367 2.11 0.24 19.43
C THR A 367 0.92 0.94 18.79
N VAL A 368 0.69 0.76 17.48
CA VAL A 368 -0.44 1.41 16.79
C VAL A 368 -1.77 0.85 17.27
N ALA A 369 -1.85 -0.46 17.55
CA ALA A 369 -3.07 -1.08 18.06
C ALA A 369 -3.53 -0.53 19.42
N ALA A 370 -2.59 -0.09 20.24
CA ALA A 370 -2.86 0.50 21.56
C ALA A 370 -3.32 1.97 21.49
N LEU A 371 -3.05 2.68 20.39
CA LEU A 371 -3.40 4.10 20.27
C LEU A 371 -4.90 4.28 19.99
N PRO A 372 -5.64 5.09 20.77
CA PRO A 372 -7.05 5.36 20.53
C PRO A 372 -7.23 6.12 19.20
N GLY A 373 -8.23 5.74 18.43
CA GLY A 373 -8.53 6.42 17.15
C GLY A 373 -7.70 5.92 15.95
N HIS A 374 -6.88 4.88 16.11
CA HIS A 374 -6.04 4.31 15.03
C HIS A 374 -6.82 3.74 13.84
N GLN A 375 -8.12 3.43 14.01
CA GLN A 375 -8.93 2.78 12.99
C GLN A 375 -8.99 3.63 11.71
N LEU A 376 -8.73 2.97 10.58
CA LEU A 376 -8.80 3.56 9.25
C LEU A 376 -10.01 3.03 8.48
N SER A 377 -10.91 3.92 8.07
CA SER A 377 -12.03 3.56 7.20
C SER A 377 -11.54 3.08 5.82
N TYR A 378 -12.43 2.43 5.07
CA TYR A 378 -12.15 2.11 3.66
C TYR A 378 -11.80 3.38 2.86
N ARG A 379 -12.50 4.51 3.11
CA ARG A 379 -12.29 5.78 2.40
C ARG A 379 -10.94 6.42 2.71
N ALA A 380 -10.50 6.36 3.95
CA ALA A 380 -9.17 6.82 4.32
C ALA A 380 -8.08 5.99 3.61
N ARG A 381 -8.20 4.66 3.64
CA ARG A 381 -7.26 3.74 2.97
C ARG A 381 -7.29 3.88 1.44
N GLU A 382 -8.46 4.16 0.85
CA GLU A 382 -8.61 4.46 -0.58
C GLU A 382 -7.91 5.77 -0.94
N ALA A 383 -8.07 6.84 -0.14
CA ALA A 383 -7.40 8.10 -0.35
C ALA A 383 -5.87 7.92 -0.42
N ALA A 384 -5.29 7.10 0.47
CA ALA A 384 -3.87 6.77 0.47
C ALA A 384 -3.38 6.08 -0.82
N CYS A 385 -4.28 5.56 -1.66
CA CYS A 385 -3.93 4.97 -2.96
C CYS A 385 -3.82 5.98 -4.11
N HIS A 386 -4.14 7.25 -3.87
CA HIS A 386 -4.06 8.28 -4.90
C HIS A 386 -2.68 8.94 -4.97
N ALA A 387 -2.31 9.40 -6.17
CA ALA A 387 -1.06 10.09 -6.43
C ALA A 387 -1.24 11.60 -6.20
N ARG A 388 -0.72 12.13 -5.07
CA ARG A 388 -0.75 13.56 -4.77
C ARG A 388 -0.08 14.38 -5.88
N GLU A 389 1.08 13.95 -6.33
CA GLU A 389 1.90 14.63 -7.33
C GLU A 389 1.19 14.71 -8.70
N GLU A 390 0.50 13.64 -9.10
CA GLU A 390 -0.30 13.65 -10.32
C GLU A 390 -1.51 14.58 -10.20
N TYR A 391 -2.15 14.60 -9.03
CA TYR A 391 -3.29 15.49 -8.76
C TYR A 391 -2.86 16.95 -8.76
N GLU A 392 -1.75 17.29 -8.12
CA GLU A 392 -1.14 18.63 -8.14
C GLU A 392 -0.81 19.06 -9.57
N GLY A 393 -0.19 18.19 -10.38
CA GLY A 393 0.09 18.46 -11.79
C GLY A 393 -1.16 18.76 -12.60
N ARG A 394 -2.27 18.06 -12.35
CA ARG A 394 -3.57 18.33 -12.99
C ARG A 394 -4.15 19.67 -12.58
N LEU A 395 -4.04 20.07 -11.31
CA LEU A 395 -4.46 21.38 -10.84
C LEU A 395 -3.65 22.50 -11.52
N ARG A 396 -2.33 22.34 -11.66
CA ARG A 396 -1.45 23.33 -12.30
C ARG A 396 -1.71 23.47 -13.80
N SER A 397 -1.93 22.37 -14.50
CA SER A 397 -2.16 22.37 -15.94
C SER A 397 -3.58 22.80 -16.33
N GLY A 398 -4.52 22.72 -15.39
CA GLY A 398 -5.94 22.90 -15.72
C GLY A 398 -6.48 21.77 -16.62
N GLY A 399 -7.69 21.92 -17.10
CA GLY A 399 -8.27 21.08 -18.15
C GLY A 399 -9.49 20.26 -17.72
N ALA A 400 -10.12 19.63 -18.71
CA ALA A 400 -11.42 18.95 -18.59
C ALA A 400 -11.46 17.80 -17.57
N ARG A 401 -10.32 17.26 -17.13
CA ARG A 401 -10.28 16.21 -16.11
C ARG A 401 -10.67 16.68 -14.71
N LEU A 402 -10.60 17.98 -14.44
CA LEU A 402 -10.95 18.54 -13.12
C LEU A 402 -12.45 18.48 -12.85
N CYS A 403 -13.31 18.55 -13.90
CA CYS A 403 -14.76 18.47 -13.76
C CYS A 403 -15.24 17.05 -13.36
N THR A 404 -14.43 16.01 -13.57
CA THR A 404 -14.86 14.61 -13.40
C THR A 404 -15.35 14.30 -11.99
N HIS A 405 -14.79 14.94 -10.95
CA HIS A 405 -15.24 14.74 -9.57
C HIS A 405 -16.64 15.33 -9.35
N CYS A 406 -16.88 16.53 -9.88
CA CYS A 406 -18.20 17.18 -9.84
C CYS A 406 -19.23 16.35 -10.63
N TYR A 407 -18.88 15.89 -11.84
CA TYR A 407 -19.75 15.05 -12.65
C TYR A 407 -20.17 13.76 -11.93
N ARG A 408 -19.23 13.12 -11.23
CA ARG A 408 -19.53 11.93 -10.43
C ARG A 408 -20.48 12.24 -9.29
N ALA A 409 -20.26 13.34 -8.59
CA ALA A 409 -21.12 13.75 -7.46
C ALA A 409 -22.54 14.13 -7.94
N ALA A 410 -22.64 14.87 -9.03
CA ALA A 410 -23.95 15.22 -9.63
C ALA A 410 -24.69 13.97 -10.14
N LEU A 411 -23.98 13.05 -10.83
CA LEU A 411 -24.56 11.79 -11.28
C LEU A 411 -25.06 10.92 -10.12
N GLU A 412 -24.29 10.82 -9.02
CA GLU A 412 -24.70 10.07 -7.83
C GLU A 412 -25.96 10.66 -7.21
N SER A 413 -26.07 11.99 -7.15
CA SER A 413 -27.29 12.67 -6.67
C SER A 413 -28.50 12.33 -7.53
N LEU A 414 -28.34 12.26 -8.85
CA LEU A 414 -29.39 11.88 -9.78
C LEU A 414 -29.80 10.41 -9.62
N ILE A 415 -28.82 9.51 -9.44
CA ILE A 415 -29.08 8.08 -9.22
C ILE A 415 -29.84 7.87 -7.91
N GLN A 416 -29.40 8.52 -6.82
CA GLN A 416 -30.07 8.41 -5.53
C GLN A 416 -31.48 8.98 -5.54
N ALA A 417 -31.72 10.06 -6.29
CA ALA A 417 -33.06 10.64 -6.45
C ALA A 417 -33.99 9.72 -7.26
N ALA A 418 -33.45 9.03 -8.27
CA ALA A 418 -34.22 8.11 -9.11
C ALA A 418 -34.45 6.74 -8.45
N ASP A 419 -33.46 6.20 -7.78
CA ASP A 419 -33.51 4.92 -7.07
C ASP A 419 -32.47 4.86 -5.93
N PRO A 420 -32.87 5.08 -4.69
CA PRO A 420 -31.95 5.05 -3.53
C PRO A 420 -31.23 3.71 -3.33
N ALA A 421 -31.79 2.58 -3.83
CA ALA A 421 -31.16 1.27 -3.73
C ALA A 421 -29.92 1.12 -4.62
N LYS A 422 -29.78 2.02 -5.60
CA LYS A 422 -28.64 2.04 -6.53
C LYS A 422 -27.50 2.97 -6.11
N ARG A 423 -27.52 3.44 -4.87
CA ARG A 423 -26.46 4.24 -4.28
C ARG A 423 -25.11 3.51 -4.36
N HIS A 424 -24.04 4.24 -4.69
CA HIS A 424 -22.65 3.78 -4.64
C HIS A 424 -22.34 2.56 -5.53
N LEU A 425 -22.95 2.43 -6.68
CA LEU A 425 -22.68 1.34 -7.64
C LEU A 425 -21.25 1.33 -8.21
N GLY A 426 -20.42 2.33 -7.89
CA GLY A 426 -19.02 2.38 -8.33
C GLY A 426 -18.85 2.50 -9.86
N LEU A 427 -19.79 3.17 -10.52
CA LEU A 427 -19.85 3.28 -11.96
C LEU A 427 -18.60 3.95 -12.55
N GLN A 428 -17.98 3.30 -13.52
CA GLN A 428 -16.84 3.85 -14.26
C GLN A 428 -17.25 4.13 -15.70
N ALA A 429 -17.42 5.41 -16.04
CA ALA A 429 -17.78 5.86 -17.38
C ALA A 429 -16.62 5.81 -18.41
N GLY A 430 -15.71 4.85 -18.27
CA GLY A 430 -14.60 4.61 -19.20
C GLY A 430 -13.47 5.66 -19.14
N ARG A 431 -12.35 5.36 -19.83
CA ARG A 431 -11.14 6.20 -19.78
C ARG A 431 -11.29 7.59 -20.38
N ASN A 432 -12.20 7.75 -21.33
CA ASN A 432 -12.43 9.01 -22.05
C ASN A 432 -13.62 9.82 -21.53
N ALA A 433 -14.15 9.46 -20.37
CA ALA A 433 -15.31 10.12 -19.77
C ALA A 433 -15.09 11.64 -19.53
N HIS A 434 -13.83 12.06 -19.35
CA HIS A 434 -13.46 13.47 -19.18
C HIS A 434 -13.63 14.33 -20.46
N ALA A 435 -13.73 13.70 -21.62
CA ALA A 435 -13.97 14.40 -22.90
C ALA A 435 -15.47 14.60 -23.18
N LEU A 436 -16.35 14.00 -22.38
CA LEU A 436 -17.79 14.11 -22.52
C LEU A 436 -18.31 15.36 -21.78
N GLY A 437 -19.30 16.04 -22.35
CA GLY A 437 -20.10 16.99 -21.57
C GLY A 437 -20.96 16.26 -20.53
N PHE A 438 -21.41 16.99 -19.48
CA PHE A 438 -22.12 16.36 -18.36
C PHE A 438 -23.32 15.53 -18.80
N HIS A 439 -24.15 16.01 -19.74
CA HIS A 439 -25.33 15.28 -20.20
C HIS A 439 -25.00 13.91 -20.82
N GLN A 440 -23.95 13.86 -21.65
CA GLN A 440 -23.51 12.60 -22.24
C GLN A 440 -22.93 11.65 -21.16
N TYR A 441 -22.17 12.22 -20.23
CA TYR A 441 -21.62 11.49 -19.10
C TYR A 441 -22.73 10.91 -18.21
N ALA A 442 -23.72 11.72 -17.84
CA ALA A 442 -24.85 11.31 -17.01
C ALA A 442 -25.72 10.25 -17.68
N ARG A 443 -26.06 10.42 -18.98
CA ARG A 443 -26.80 9.40 -19.73
C ARG A 443 -26.09 8.05 -19.77
N LEU A 444 -24.78 8.07 -19.94
CA LEU A 444 -23.98 6.82 -19.90
C LEU A 444 -24.00 6.21 -18.50
N GLY A 445 -23.81 7.01 -17.45
CA GLY A 445 -23.79 6.55 -16.07
C GLY A 445 -25.15 5.98 -15.63
N LEU A 446 -26.26 6.64 -15.97
CA LEU A 446 -27.63 6.15 -15.68
C LEU A 446 -27.90 4.80 -16.34
N ARG A 447 -27.53 4.62 -17.61
CA ARG A 447 -27.66 3.33 -18.30
C ARG A 447 -26.84 2.23 -17.63
N LEU A 448 -25.60 2.54 -17.21
CA LEU A 448 -24.76 1.59 -16.45
C LEU A 448 -25.37 1.25 -15.09
N ALA A 449 -26.12 2.18 -14.49
CA ALA A 449 -26.89 1.94 -13.26
C ALA A 449 -28.21 1.15 -13.53
N GLY A 450 -28.54 0.85 -14.79
CA GLY A 450 -29.82 0.22 -15.15
C GLY A 450 -31.01 1.15 -14.94
N LEU A 451 -30.81 2.47 -15.15
CA LEU A 451 -31.84 3.51 -15.10
C LEU A 451 -32.09 4.05 -16.51
N ASP A 452 -33.36 4.39 -16.81
CA ASP A 452 -33.69 5.07 -18.05
C ASP A 452 -33.33 6.56 -17.96
N PRO A 453 -32.39 7.06 -18.80
CA PRO A 453 -32.02 8.47 -18.77
C PRO A 453 -33.17 9.44 -19.18
N SER A 454 -34.21 8.96 -19.88
CA SER A 454 -35.34 9.80 -20.24
C SER A 454 -36.26 10.16 -19.06
N GLY A 455 -36.24 9.33 -18.01
CA GLY A 455 -37.00 9.59 -16.79
C GLY A 455 -36.26 10.48 -15.78
N VAL A 456 -35.02 10.93 -16.06
CA VAL A 456 -34.22 11.74 -15.16
C VAL A 456 -34.04 13.16 -15.73
N PRO A 457 -34.40 14.23 -14.98
CA PRO A 457 -34.35 15.61 -15.48
C PRO A 457 -32.91 16.15 -15.51
N LEU A 458 -32.16 15.83 -16.59
CA LEU A 458 -30.76 16.24 -16.77
C LEU A 458 -30.58 17.74 -17.02
N ASP A 459 -31.60 18.41 -17.56
CA ASP A 459 -31.61 19.84 -17.91
C ASP A 459 -32.31 20.68 -16.81
N SER A 460 -32.34 20.20 -15.57
CA SER A 460 -32.98 20.95 -14.47
C SER A 460 -32.03 21.99 -13.87
N GLY A 461 -32.60 23.10 -13.37
CA GLY A 461 -31.82 24.11 -12.65
C GLY A 461 -31.08 23.54 -11.42
N ALA A 462 -31.53 22.43 -10.85
CA ALA A 462 -30.84 21.74 -9.78
C ALA A 462 -29.52 21.13 -10.25
N VAL A 463 -29.48 20.59 -11.48
CA VAL A 463 -28.25 20.06 -12.09
C VAL A 463 -27.29 21.20 -12.40
N GLU A 464 -27.78 22.28 -12.99
CA GLU A 464 -26.97 23.47 -13.27
C GLU A 464 -26.34 24.01 -11.99
N ALA A 465 -27.11 24.18 -10.90
CA ALA A 465 -26.62 24.62 -9.60
C ALA A 465 -25.56 23.67 -9.00
N MET A 466 -25.61 22.36 -9.27
CA MET A 466 -24.55 21.43 -8.86
C MET A 466 -23.29 21.63 -9.70
N LEU A 467 -23.42 21.82 -11.00
CA LEU A 467 -22.27 22.00 -11.90
C LEU A 467 -21.53 23.34 -11.66
N GLU A 468 -22.24 24.40 -11.30
CA GLU A 468 -21.67 25.68 -10.90
C GLU A 468 -20.77 25.55 -9.66
N GLN A 469 -21.00 24.57 -8.80
CA GLN A 469 -20.19 24.29 -7.60
C GLN A 469 -18.96 23.43 -7.87
N GLN A 470 -18.56 23.23 -9.12
CA GLN A 470 -17.38 22.43 -9.48
C GLN A 470 -16.12 22.86 -8.72
N HIS A 471 -15.91 24.15 -8.53
CA HIS A 471 -14.77 24.71 -7.78
C HIS A 471 -14.78 24.28 -6.31
N LYS A 472 -15.95 24.17 -5.65
CA LYS A 472 -16.11 23.67 -4.27
C LYS A 472 -15.76 22.20 -4.16
N VAL A 473 -16.25 21.37 -5.11
CA VAL A 473 -15.88 19.95 -5.17
C VAL A 473 -14.38 19.79 -5.35
N LEU A 474 -13.76 20.60 -6.20
CA LEU A 474 -12.33 20.57 -6.44
C LEU A 474 -11.52 20.96 -5.19
N ALA A 475 -11.93 22.01 -4.49
CA ALA A 475 -11.32 22.45 -3.23
C ALA A 475 -11.43 21.36 -2.16
N PHE A 476 -12.61 20.74 -2.01
CA PHE A 476 -12.82 19.63 -1.07
C PHE A 476 -11.91 18.43 -1.39
N CYS A 477 -11.82 18.04 -2.67
CA CYS A 477 -10.89 16.98 -3.10
C CYS A 477 -9.44 17.32 -2.76
N THR A 478 -9.04 18.59 -2.92
CA THR A 478 -7.68 19.06 -2.62
C THR A 478 -7.35 18.92 -1.13
N LEU A 479 -8.28 19.30 -0.25
CA LEU A 479 -8.11 19.12 1.20
C LEU A 479 -7.95 17.64 1.58
N LYS A 480 -8.75 16.77 0.97
CA LYS A 480 -8.62 15.32 1.16
C LYS A 480 -7.27 14.79 0.68
N GLN A 481 -6.73 15.33 -0.42
CA GLN A 481 -5.42 14.95 -0.95
C GLN A 481 -4.25 15.39 -0.05
N LEU A 482 -4.41 16.40 0.80
CA LEU A 482 -3.42 16.74 1.84
C LEU A 482 -3.27 15.62 2.88
N LEU A 483 -4.36 14.93 3.23
CA LEU A 483 -4.36 13.84 4.20
C LEU A 483 -3.94 12.48 3.62
N ALA A 484 -3.99 12.31 2.30
CA ALA A 484 -3.67 11.03 1.66
C ALA A 484 -2.26 10.50 1.99
N PRO A 485 -1.17 11.30 1.92
CA PRO A 485 0.18 10.87 2.32
C PRO A 485 0.29 10.62 3.84
N VAL A 486 -0.52 11.28 4.66
CA VAL A 486 -0.53 11.08 6.12
C VAL A 486 -1.07 9.69 6.46
N VAL A 487 -2.17 9.28 5.81
CA VAL A 487 -2.71 7.93 5.97
C VAL A 487 -1.74 6.87 5.45
N GLU A 488 -1.09 7.09 4.29
CA GLU A 488 -0.03 6.20 3.79
C GLU A 488 1.10 6.06 4.81
N THR A 489 1.54 7.18 5.39
CA THR A 489 2.58 7.22 6.42
C THR A 489 2.20 6.39 7.65
N LEU A 490 0.95 6.52 8.14
CA LEU A 490 0.48 5.73 9.29
C LEU A 490 0.54 4.23 9.02
N VAL A 491 0.05 3.79 7.85
CA VAL A 491 0.10 2.35 7.47
C VAL A 491 1.53 1.85 7.34
N LEU A 492 2.45 2.67 6.85
CA LEU A 492 3.85 2.30 6.71
C LEU A 492 4.61 2.33 8.04
N LEU A 493 4.29 3.30 8.92
CA LEU A 493 4.81 3.33 10.30
C LEU A 493 4.38 2.11 11.10
N ASP A 494 3.12 1.72 11.02
CA ASP A 494 2.60 0.50 11.66
C ASP A 494 3.43 -0.73 11.27
N ARG A 495 3.73 -0.88 9.98
CA ARG A 495 4.57 -1.98 9.49
C ARG A 495 6.02 -1.88 9.96
N LEU A 496 6.58 -0.67 10.01
CA LEU A 496 7.93 -0.43 10.49
C LEU A 496 8.04 -0.75 11.98
N LEU A 497 7.09 -0.26 12.79
CA LEU A 497 7.00 -0.52 14.23
C LEU A 497 6.81 -2.00 14.53
N TYR A 498 5.96 -2.71 13.77
CA TYR A 498 5.81 -4.17 13.87
C TYR A 498 7.13 -4.93 13.77
N LEU A 499 8.03 -4.48 12.88
CA LEU A 499 9.34 -5.11 12.71
C LEU A 499 10.32 -4.69 13.82
N ARG A 500 10.29 -3.42 14.25
CA ARG A 500 11.14 -2.93 15.34
C ARG A 500 10.78 -3.54 16.69
N GLU A 501 9.51 -3.69 17.00
CA GLU A 501 9.01 -4.42 18.19
C GLU A 501 9.57 -5.84 18.29
N ARG A 502 10.06 -6.40 17.17
CA ARG A 502 10.66 -7.73 17.08
C ARG A 502 12.17 -7.72 16.91
N GLY A 503 12.81 -6.55 17.10
CA GLY A 503 14.25 -6.38 17.07
C GLY A 503 14.89 -6.43 15.68
N PHE A 504 14.12 -6.28 14.58
CA PHE A 504 14.69 -6.29 13.24
C PHE A 504 15.22 -4.92 12.80
N HIS A 505 16.30 -4.95 12.02
CA HIS A 505 16.78 -3.77 11.33
C HIS A 505 15.86 -3.45 10.15
N CYS A 506 15.23 -2.29 10.16
CA CYS A 506 14.27 -1.92 9.11
C CYS A 506 14.27 -0.42 8.83
N ALA A 507 13.94 -0.07 7.58
CA ALA A 507 13.86 1.30 7.11
C ALA A 507 12.78 1.46 6.02
N LEU A 508 12.23 2.67 5.90
CA LEU A 508 11.41 3.10 4.78
C LEU A 508 12.27 3.93 3.84
N VAL A 509 12.41 3.45 2.62
CA VAL A 509 13.29 4.04 1.60
C VAL A 509 12.46 4.66 0.49
N PRO A 510 12.54 5.99 0.22
CA PRO A 510 11.93 6.60 -0.95
C PRO A 510 12.72 6.19 -2.21
N LEU A 511 12.35 5.06 -2.82
CA LEU A 511 13.12 4.40 -3.86
C LEU A 511 12.78 4.87 -5.27
N PHE A 512 11.51 5.23 -5.53
CA PHE A 512 11.03 5.60 -6.85
C PHE A 512 10.82 7.11 -6.96
N ASN A 513 10.88 7.63 -8.18
CA ASN A 513 10.43 8.99 -8.43
C ASN A 513 8.89 9.03 -8.31
N PRO A 514 8.30 9.85 -7.41
CA PRO A 514 6.87 9.87 -7.17
C PRO A 514 6.04 10.30 -8.38
N LEU A 515 6.62 11.05 -9.33
CA LEU A 515 5.96 11.40 -10.60
C LEU A 515 5.77 10.19 -11.52
N PHE A 516 6.66 9.18 -11.43
CA PHE A 516 6.54 7.93 -12.19
C PHE A 516 5.80 6.85 -11.40
N SER A 517 6.11 6.70 -10.10
CA SER A 517 5.49 5.72 -9.22
C SER A 517 5.06 6.37 -7.91
N PRO A 518 3.75 6.62 -7.74
CA PRO A 518 3.22 7.24 -6.52
C PRO A 518 3.45 6.40 -5.26
N ARG A 519 3.70 5.09 -5.40
CA ARG A 519 4.09 4.19 -4.30
C ARG A 519 5.60 4.13 -4.22
N ASN A 520 6.24 5.24 -3.83
CA ASN A 520 7.69 5.36 -3.89
C ASN A 520 8.42 4.87 -2.62
N LEU A 521 7.72 4.66 -1.51
CA LEU A 521 8.27 4.19 -0.26
C LEU A 521 8.34 2.65 -0.25
N VAL A 522 9.54 2.12 -0.07
CA VAL A 522 9.81 0.69 0.04
C VAL A 522 10.19 0.38 1.48
N LEU A 523 9.48 -0.54 2.11
CA LEU A 523 9.86 -1.07 3.42
C LEU A 523 10.90 -2.16 3.22
N VAL A 524 12.09 -1.93 3.79
CA VAL A 524 13.21 -2.87 3.79
C VAL A 524 13.46 -3.33 5.21
N ALA A 525 13.63 -4.63 5.40
CA ALA A 525 14.09 -5.17 6.68
C ALA A 525 15.07 -6.33 6.47
N ALA A 526 16.00 -6.47 7.42
CA ALA A 526 16.98 -7.54 7.42
C ALA A 526 17.30 -7.98 8.86
N ARG A 527 17.89 -9.17 8.98
CA ARG A 527 18.40 -9.68 10.25
C ARG A 527 19.78 -9.10 10.58
N THR A 528 20.44 -8.51 9.60
CA THR A 528 21.73 -7.81 9.71
C THR A 528 21.53 -6.30 9.58
N PRO A 529 22.46 -5.47 10.10
CA PRO A 529 22.37 -4.01 9.96
C PRO A 529 22.25 -3.54 8.50
N LEU A 530 21.39 -2.54 8.26
CA LEU A 530 21.09 -2.03 6.93
C LEU A 530 22.01 -0.88 6.47
N ALA A 531 22.96 -0.42 7.29
CA ALA A 531 23.79 0.74 6.99
C ALA A 531 24.49 0.63 5.62
N ALA A 532 25.09 -0.52 5.31
CA ALA A 532 25.76 -0.76 4.03
C ALA A 532 24.79 -0.83 2.83
N VAL A 533 23.53 -1.24 3.06
CA VAL A 533 22.49 -1.32 2.02
C VAL A 533 21.94 0.06 1.68
N LEU A 534 21.89 0.95 2.68
CA LEU A 534 21.29 2.28 2.59
C LEU A 534 22.32 3.37 2.29
N ALA A 535 23.62 3.07 2.42
CA ALA A 535 24.67 3.99 2.01
C ALA A 535 24.50 4.41 0.55
N GLU A 536 24.69 5.69 0.28
CA GLU A 536 24.66 6.22 -1.08
C GLU A 536 25.90 5.72 -1.84
N ASP A 537 25.69 5.15 -3.04
CA ASP A 537 26.82 4.91 -3.96
C ASP A 537 27.27 6.28 -4.47
N SER A 538 28.43 6.73 -4.05
CA SER A 538 29.17 7.83 -4.68
C SER A 538 29.55 7.53 -6.16
N GLU A 539 29.31 6.31 -6.62
CA GLU A 539 29.57 5.85 -8.00
C GLU A 539 28.41 6.10 -9.00
N ASP A 540 27.21 6.55 -8.56
CA ASP A 540 26.17 7.03 -9.50
C ASP A 540 26.45 8.47 -10.00
N GLY A 541 27.66 8.98 -9.82
CA GLY A 541 28.20 10.15 -10.49
C GLY A 541 28.37 9.87 -11.99
N ASP A 542 27.28 9.93 -12.74
CA ASP A 542 27.30 10.04 -14.19
C ASP A 542 27.81 11.45 -14.55
N SER A 543 29.16 11.58 -14.55
CA SER A 543 29.86 12.68 -15.20
C SER A 543 29.71 12.51 -16.71
N SER A 544 28.58 12.92 -17.26
CA SER A 544 28.48 13.32 -18.66
C SER A 544 28.24 14.82 -18.67
N GLU A 545 29.35 15.56 -18.64
CA GLU A 545 29.48 16.83 -19.31
C GLU A 545 29.20 16.60 -20.80
N ASP A 546 27.95 16.65 -21.21
CA ASP A 546 27.59 16.96 -22.58
C ASP A 546 27.54 18.49 -22.66
N GLU A 547 28.71 19.10 -22.84
CA GLU A 547 28.83 20.39 -23.50
C GLU A 547 28.21 20.25 -24.90
N ASP A 548 27.08 20.92 -25.09
CA ASP A 548 26.46 21.15 -26.39
C ASP A 548 27.38 22.09 -27.15
N PRO A 549 28.10 21.68 -28.21
CA PRO A 549 28.80 22.60 -29.06
C PRO A 549 27.74 23.28 -29.93
N GLY A 550 27.54 24.55 -29.67
CA GLY A 550 26.63 25.45 -30.36
C GLY A 550 26.66 25.36 -31.87
N GLY A 551 25.51 25.57 -32.49
CA GLY A 551 25.25 25.71 -33.90
C GLY A 551 23.76 25.83 -34.13
#